data_351c82d2bc27daa5dd39d006194c2b17
#
_entry.id   351c82d2bc27daa5dd39d006194c2b17
#
_cell.length_a   1.000
_cell.length_b   1.000
_cell.length_c   1.000
_cell.angle_alpha   90.00
_cell.angle_beta   90.00
_cell.angle_gamma   90.00
#
_symmetry.space_group_name_H-M   'P 1'
#
loop_
_entity.id
_entity.type
_entity.pdbx_description
1 polymer ?
#
loop_
_entity_poly.entity_id
_entity_poly.type
_entity_poly.pdbx_seq_one_letter_code
_entity_poly.pdbx_strand_id
1 'polypeptide(L)'
;MRLTNYLMILPLLLATSCGIIPREIEVVETEIKIPIIFQDSPKPVETYPINFKVINEENLEAFLNELRSLEGEVVFVALDVRDYEKLALNTQDLVRYIKQQKEIIIYYETLLEGD
;
A
#
# COMPACT_ATOMS: atom_id res chain seq x y z
N MET A 1 80.68 32.69 10.43
CA MET A 1 79.69 32.51 11.54
C MET A 1 78.21 32.64 11.09
N ARG A 2 77.86 33.07 9.91
CA ARG A 2 76.41 33.22 9.51
C ARG A 2 75.87 32.01 8.77
N LEU A 3 76.69 31.20 8.13
CA LEU A 3 76.23 30.04 7.36
C LEU A 3 75.84 28.84 8.25
N THR A 4 76.52 28.67 9.36
CA THR A 4 76.29 27.57 10.32
C THR A 4 74.97 27.68 11.06
N ASN A 5 74.49 28.96 11.30
CA ASN A 5 73.16 29.14 11.90
C ASN A 5 72.00 28.74 11.00
N TYR A 6 72.16 28.92 9.74
CA TYR A 6 71.06 28.49 8.78
C TYR A 6 70.99 26.98 8.63
N LEU A 7 72.10 26.27 8.77
CA LEU A 7 72.15 24.82 8.66
C LEU A 7 71.50 24.15 9.90
N MET A 8 71.43 24.81 11.04
CA MET A 8 70.78 24.32 12.26
C MET A 8 69.24 24.54 12.24
N ILE A 9 68.78 25.56 11.54
CA ILE A 9 67.37 25.96 11.51
C ILE A 9 66.58 25.08 10.50
N LEU A 10 67.21 24.61 9.45
CA LEU A 10 66.59 23.79 8.40
C LEU A 10 66.00 22.47 8.92
N PRO A 11 66.68 21.67 9.78
CA PRO A 11 66.10 20.43 10.29
C PRO A 11 64.95 20.64 11.31
N LEU A 12 64.89 21.81 11.96
CA LEU A 12 63.84 22.12 12.93
C LEU A 12 62.49 22.42 12.26
N LEU A 13 62.48 22.91 11.03
CA LEU A 13 61.29 23.16 10.23
C LEU A 13 60.66 21.91 9.63
N LEU A 14 61.40 20.80 9.52
CA LEU A 14 60.89 19.52 9.00
C LEU A 14 60.21 18.68 10.08
N ALA A 15 60.29 19.02 11.35
CA ALA A 15 59.71 18.28 12.47
C ALA A 15 58.21 18.61 12.74
N THR A 16 57.62 19.61 12.06
CA THR A 16 56.21 19.96 12.22
C THR A 16 55.32 19.24 11.17
N SER A 17 55.61 18.01 10.84
CA SER A 17 54.68 17.14 10.14
C SER A 17 53.56 16.80 11.14
N CYS A 18 52.49 17.58 11.13
CA CYS A 18 51.23 17.21 11.77
C CYS A 18 50.76 15.90 11.18
N GLY A 19 50.96 14.80 11.87
CA GLY A 19 50.33 13.53 11.54
C GLY A 19 48.80 13.72 11.57
N ILE A 20 48.23 13.85 10.41
CA ILE A 20 46.79 13.71 10.26
C ILE A 20 46.48 12.25 10.58
N ILE A 21 46.14 11.98 11.83
CA ILE A 21 45.63 10.67 12.23
C ILE A 21 44.30 10.51 11.48
N PRO A 22 44.17 9.58 10.53
CA PRO A 22 42.87 9.32 9.93
C PRO A 22 41.92 8.88 11.05
N ARG A 23 40.89 9.68 11.29
CA ARG A 23 39.84 9.30 12.22
C ARG A 23 39.07 8.18 11.53
N GLU A 24 39.28 6.96 11.97
CA GLU A 24 38.51 5.83 11.56
C GLU A 24 37.06 6.09 12.04
N ILE A 25 36.16 6.40 11.10
CA ILE A 25 34.76 6.56 11.42
C ILE A 25 34.22 5.13 11.52
N GLU A 26 34.10 4.65 12.76
CA GLU A 26 33.38 3.42 13.05
C GLU A 26 31.91 3.66 12.70
N VAL A 27 31.49 3.15 11.53
CA VAL A 27 30.09 3.13 11.14
C VAL A 27 29.43 2.07 12.00
N VAL A 28 28.83 2.49 13.11
CA VAL A 28 27.98 1.62 13.91
C VAL A 28 26.69 1.42 13.12
N GLU A 29 26.58 0.33 12.41
CA GLU A 29 25.34 -0.14 11.82
C GLU A 29 24.37 -0.45 12.96
N THR A 30 23.56 0.53 13.32
CA THR A 30 22.49 0.32 14.29
C THR A 30 21.34 -0.33 13.57
N GLU A 31 21.23 -1.63 13.71
CA GLU A 31 20.07 -2.39 13.25
C GLU A 31 18.83 -1.91 14.02
N ILE A 32 18.06 -1.02 13.40
CA ILE A 32 16.80 -0.57 13.99
C ILE A 32 15.77 -1.69 13.81
N LYS A 33 15.64 -2.54 14.82
CA LYS A 33 14.55 -3.54 14.87
C LYS A 33 13.25 -2.79 15.16
N ILE A 34 12.50 -2.47 14.11
CA ILE A 34 11.16 -1.96 14.26
C ILE A 34 10.27 -3.16 14.66
N PRO A 35 9.59 -3.12 15.81
CA PRO A 35 8.68 -4.19 16.18
C PRO A 35 7.55 -4.25 15.15
N ILE A 36 7.46 -5.36 14.44
CA ILE A 36 6.40 -5.60 13.49
C ILE A 36 5.20 -6.09 14.30
N ILE A 37 4.17 -5.27 14.36
CA ILE A 37 2.91 -5.63 14.98
C ILE A 37 2.05 -6.30 13.90
N PHE A 38 1.90 -7.61 13.98
CA PHE A 38 0.96 -8.32 13.13
C PHE A 38 -0.47 -7.96 13.54
N GLN A 39 -1.24 -7.45 12.61
CA GLN A 39 -2.68 -7.30 12.80
C GLN A 39 -3.38 -8.59 12.36
N ASP A 40 -4.39 -8.99 13.12
CA ASP A 40 -5.22 -10.11 12.73
C ASP A 40 -5.87 -9.86 11.36
N SER A 41 -5.96 -10.91 10.55
CA SER A 41 -6.64 -10.83 9.26
C SER A 41 -8.09 -10.38 9.44
N PRO A 42 -8.59 -9.46 8.60
CA PRO A 42 -9.98 -9.04 8.68
C PRO A 42 -10.93 -10.21 8.46
N LYS A 43 -12.06 -10.18 9.14
CA LYS A 43 -13.09 -11.21 8.96
C LYS A 43 -13.58 -11.22 7.52
N PRO A 44 -13.88 -12.41 6.97
CA PRO A 44 -14.49 -12.51 5.65
C PRO A 44 -15.78 -11.67 5.56
N VAL A 45 -15.97 -11.00 4.42
CA VAL A 45 -17.20 -10.27 4.16
C VAL A 45 -18.23 -11.25 3.60
N GLU A 46 -19.38 -11.35 4.28
CA GLU A 46 -20.53 -12.10 3.76
C GLU A 46 -21.30 -11.21 2.79
N THR A 47 -21.50 -11.70 1.58
CA THR A 47 -22.28 -10.99 0.56
C THR A 47 -23.60 -11.71 0.32
N TYR A 48 -24.67 -10.93 0.15
CA TYR A 48 -25.98 -11.46 -0.18
C TYR A 48 -26.16 -11.53 -1.70
N PRO A 49 -26.80 -12.57 -2.20
CA PRO A 49 -27.12 -12.66 -3.64
C PRO A 49 -28.14 -11.60 -4.02
N ILE A 50 -27.87 -10.86 -5.06
CA ILE A 50 -28.77 -9.84 -5.60
C ILE A 50 -29.20 -10.29 -7.00
N ASN A 51 -30.50 -10.38 -7.21
CA ASN A 51 -31.06 -10.73 -8.50
C ASN A 51 -31.61 -9.49 -9.19
N PHE A 52 -31.08 -9.18 -10.36
CA PHE A 52 -31.60 -8.10 -11.20
C PHE A 52 -32.60 -8.64 -12.19
N LYS A 53 -33.73 -7.93 -12.35
CA LYS A 53 -34.70 -8.20 -13.40
C LYS A 53 -34.62 -7.06 -14.41
N VAL A 54 -34.57 -7.38 -15.70
CA VAL A 54 -34.67 -6.39 -16.76
C VAL A 54 -36.13 -6.13 -17.05
N ILE A 55 -36.58 -4.89 -16.85
CA ILE A 55 -37.95 -4.48 -17.11
C ILE A 55 -37.96 -3.67 -18.40
N ASN A 56 -38.85 -4.01 -19.31
CA ASN A 56 -39.08 -3.34 -20.57
C ASN A 56 -40.59 -3.17 -20.80
N GLU A 57 -40.98 -2.57 -21.93
CA GLU A 57 -42.40 -2.32 -22.24
C GLU A 57 -43.24 -3.61 -22.29
N GLU A 58 -42.66 -4.74 -22.67
CA GLU A 58 -43.38 -6.02 -22.84
C GLU A 58 -43.70 -6.70 -21.50
N ASN A 59 -42.81 -6.55 -20.48
CA ASN A 59 -42.96 -7.25 -19.21
C ASN A 59 -43.36 -6.34 -18.03
N LEU A 60 -43.48 -5.05 -18.26
CA LEU A 60 -43.77 -4.07 -17.20
C LEU A 60 -45.07 -4.39 -16.44
N GLU A 61 -46.16 -4.66 -17.13
CA GLU A 61 -47.46 -4.95 -16.50
C GLU A 61 -47.41 -6.22 -15.66
N ALA A 62 -46.79 -7.28 -16.19
CA ALA A 62 -46.61 -8.52 -15.43
C ALA A 62 -45.80 -8.29 -14.15
N PHE A 63 -44.72 -7.51 -14.23
CA PHE A 63 -43.88 -7.14 -13.09
C PHE A 63 -44.69 -6.35 -12.03
N LEU A 64 -45.47 -5.34 -12.44
CA LEU A 64 -46.29 -4.56 -11.52
C LEU A 64 -47.36 -5.41 -10.83
N ASN A 65 -47.95 -6.36 -11.53
CA ASN A 65 -48.94 -7.31 -10.96
C ASN A 65 -48.28 -8.29 -9.99
N GLU A 66 -47.05 -8.76 -10.28
CA GLU A 66 -46.25 -9.58 -9.37
C GLU A 66 -45.99 -8.80 -8.03
N LEU A 67 -45.54 -7.57 -8.11
CA LEU A 67 -45.32 -6.74 -6.92
C LEU A 67 -46.58 -6.54 -6.08
N ARG A 68 -47.69 -6.19 -6.71
CA ARG A 68 -48.97 -6.04 -6.02
C ARG A 68 -49.42 -7.31 -5.29
N SER A 69 -49.16 -8.47 -5.90
CA SER A 69 -49.53 -9.74 -5.31
C SER A 69 -48.66 -10.17 -4.14
N LEU A 70 -47.37 -9.77 -4.15
CA LEU A 70 -46.40 -10.14 -3.12
C LEU A 70 -46.40 -9.15 -1.94
N GLU A 71 -46.42 -7.86 -2.23
CA GLU A 71 -46.17 -6.81 -1.24
C GLU A 71 -47.39 -5.92 -0.95
N GLY A 72 -48.49 -6.06 -1.72
CA GLY A 72 -49.70 -5.27 -1.58
C GLY A 72 -49.60 -3.84 -2.15
N GLU A 73 -48.41 -3.35 -2.39
CA GLU A 73 -48.14 -2.05 -3.02
C GLU A 73 -47.04 -2.18 -4.10
N VAL A 74 -46.91 -1.15 -4.93
CA VAL A 74 -45.91 -1.12 -6.00
C VAL A 74 -44.80 -0.17 -5.59
N VAL A 75 -43.73 -0.72 -4.97
CA VAL A 75 -42.52 0.03 -4.61
C VAL A 75 -41.32 -0.77 -5.11
N PHE A 76 -40.43 -0.11 -5.84
CA PHE A 76 -39.19 -0.72 -6.31
C PHE A 76 -38.12 0.36 -6.56
N VAL A 77 -36.87 -0.05 -6.53
CA VAL A 77 -35.71 0.80 -6.92
C VAL A 77 -35.30 0.40 -8.32
N ALA A 78 -35.21 1.35 -9.23
CA ALA A 78 -34.82 1.14 -10.60
C ALA A 78 -33.46 1.77 -10.90
N LEU A 79 -32.70 1.10 -11.74
CA LEU A 79 -31.49 1.61 -12.39
C LEU A 79 -31.69 1.51 -13.90
N ASP A 80 -31.29 2.54 -14.63
CA ASP A 80 -31.19 2.39 -16.08
C ASP A 80 -29.99 1.50 -16.47
N VAL A 81 -29.93 1.07 -17.72
CA VAL A 81 -28.88 0.15 -18.19
C VAL A 81 -27.49 0.75 -18.03
N ARG A 82 -27.32 2.05 -18.24
CA ARG A 82 -26.03 2.71 -18.13
C ARG A 82 -25.56 2.78 -16.66
N ASP A 83 -26.47 3.05 -15.75
CA ASP A 83 -26.15 3.09 -14.33
C ASP A 83 -25.90 1.70 -13.76
N TYR A 84 -26.58 0.67 -14.27
CA TYR A 84 -26.26 -0.72 -13.97
C TYR A 84 -24.85 -1.10 -14.46
N GLU A 85 -24.47 -0.72 -15.69
CA GLU A 85 -23.11 -0.94 -16.20
C GLU A 85 -22.06 -0.27 -15.35
N LYS A 86 -22.28 0.99 -14.93
CA LYS A 86 -21.37 1.70 -14.02
C LYS A 86 -21.26 1.00 -12.66
N LEU A 87 -22.38 0.54 -12.11
CA LEU A 87 -22.38 -0.20 -10.85
C LEU A 87 -21.57 -1.50 -10.97
N ALA A 88 -21.73 -2.23 -12.05
CA ALA A 88 -20.98 -3.44 -12.33
C ALA A 88 -19.48 -3.17 -12.47
N LEU A 89 -19.09 -2.13 -13.21
CA LEU A 89 -17.70 -1.73 -13.37
C LEU A 89 -17.07 -1.27 -12.03
N ASN A 90 -17.79 -0.45 -11.27
CA ASN A 90 -17.33 -0.02 -9.95
C ASN A 90 -17.10 -1.21 -9.00
N THR A 91 -18.01 -2.18 -9.03
CA THR A 91 -17.88 -3.39 -8.22
C THR A 91 -16.66 -4.23 -8.64
N GLN A 92 -16.43 -4.38 -9.95
CA GLN A 92 -15.23 -5.07 -10.44
C GLN A 92 -13.94 -4.35 -10.04
N ASP A 93 -13.93 -3.03 -10.10
CA ASP A 93 -12.77 -2.23 -9.69
C ASP A 93 -12.48 -2.36 -8.19
N LEU A 94 -13.51 -2.39 -7.35
CA LEU A 94 -13.36 -2.65 -5.92
C LEU A 94 -12.78 -4.05 -5.66
N VAL A 95 -13.29 -5.08 -6.33
CA VAL A 95 -12.78 -6.45 -6.20
C VAL A 95 -11.32 -6.52 -6.64
N ARG A 96 -10.97 -5.89 -7.76
CA ARG A 96 -9.59 -5.80 -8.24
C ARG A 96 -8.69 -5.12 -7.22
N TYR A 97 -9.11 -3.98 -6.67
CA TYR A 97 -8.36 -3.23 -5.67
C TYR A 97 -8.11 -4.07 -4.40
N ILE A 98 -9.14 -4.72 -3.87
CA ILE A 98 -9.02 -5.59 -2.69
C ILE A 98 -8.03 -6.73 -2.95
N LYS A 99 -8.09 -7.35 -4.14
CA LYS A 99 -7.18 -8.42 -4.53
C LYS A 99 -5.72 -7.93 -4.56
N GLN A 100 -5.46 -6.78 -5.16
CA GLN A 100 -4.12 -6.17 -5.21
C GLN A 100 -3.60 -5.83 -3.81
N GLN A 101 -4.44 -5.29 -2.93
CA GLN A 101 -4.06 -5.03 -1.54
C GLN A 101 -3.69 -6.33 -0.80
N LYS A 102 -4.46 -7.40 -1.01
CA LYS A 102 -4.15 -8.70 -0.43
C LYS A 102 -2.81 -9.26 -0.93
N GLU A 103 -2.51 -9.12 -2.22
CA GLU A 103 -1.24 -9.55 -2.80
C GLU A 103 -0.04 -8.79 -2.18
N ILE A 104 -0.20 -7.49 -1.93
CA ILE A 104 0.82 -6.66 -1.27
C ILE A 104 1.03 -7.14 0.19
N ILE A 105 -0.03 -7.41 0.92
CA ILE A 105 0.06 -7.91 2.29
C ILE A 105 0.82 -9.24 2.32
N ILE A 106 0.44 -10.20 1.48
CA ILE A 106 1.09 -11.51 1.38
C ILE A 106 2.58 -11.36 1.03
N TYR A 107 2.94 -10.43 0.13
CA TYR A 107 4.32 -10.16 -0.21
C TYR A 107 5.13 -9.74 1.02
N TYR A 108 4.63 -8.81 1.82
CA TYR A 108 5.32 -8.37 3.02
C TYR A 108 5.38 -9.45 4.12
N GLU A 109 4.31 -10.22 4.30
CA GLU A 109 4.31 -11.35 5.24
C GLU A 109 5.38 -12.38 4.86
N THR A 110 5.49 -12.73 3.59
CA THR A 110 6.50 -13.69 3.10
C THR A 110 7.94 -13.20 3.31
N LEU A 111 8.20 -11.89 3.15
CA LEU A 111 9.51 -11.32 3.42
C LEU A 111 9.91 -11.42 4.89
N LEU A 112 8.94 -11.32 5.79
CA LEU A 112 9.18 -11.36 7.23
C LEU A 112 9.35 -12.78 7.78
N GLU A 113 8.79 -13.79 7.10
CA GLU A 113 8.95 -15.20 7.47
C GLU A 113 10.27 -15.81 6.94
N GLY A 114 10.93 -15.12 6.01
CA GLY A 114 12.16 -15.60 5.35
C GLY A 114 13.47 -15.17 6.03
N ASP A 115 13.42 -14.35 7.07
CA ASP A 115 14.54 -13.98 7.93
C ASP A 115 14.48 -14.76 9.25
#